data_d9655bd06f14b427fd10cdbf378db590
#
_entry.id   d9655bd06f14b427fd10cdbf378db590
#
_cell.length_a   1.000
_cell.length_b   1.000
_cell.length_c   1.000
_cell.angle_alpha   90.00
_cell.angle_beta   90.00
_cell.angle_gamma   90.00
#
_symmetry.space_group_name_H-M   'P 1'
#
loop_
_entity.id
_entity.type
_entity.pdbx_description
1 polymer ?
#
loop_
_entity_poly.entity_id
_entity_poly.type
_entity_poly.pdbx_seq_one_letter_code
_entity_poly.pdbx_strand_id
1 'polypeptide(L)'
;MKNRIMAIGSMIFWAVLCLGGCGNTELEERNFPLAAAVTLTKENYQMAFGFEQLKDVADEKSEKENTSVLLAEGKDCMELFLHADGENPGEMDYNHLKALILNRSLLEDEKRLGEFLGYLEEENLFSRNTLLFVTEDEPDQVMEMDTVLKEPVGTYLNERIASDERFKDSEAVTLGSLFRIWENENENLWIPYINCAEDKMILEKYYLMQGRMAEGKVDRETGELALLSEQKMKSYSISLEDAESVTLSNLCCSYAFAEQNGQVTETVTIKADGKYQGNRELLQKTKHRDEKLEDLHTDSQDGNALLEVEAEIEQTLEEKMDAMTEKLQQNQNADGTNSYYKLGAYARDIYLQYQKDWSSYRKNLTVEYHWDVTLVTSP
;
A
#
# COMPACT_ATOMS: atom_id res chain seq x y z
N MET A 1 -6.20 -70.91 17.07
CA MET A 1 -6.50 -69.75 17.95
C MET A 1 -5.30 -68.83 18.17
N LYS A 2 -4.08 -69.36 18.47
CA LYS A 2 -2.87 -68.51 18.71
C LYS A 2 -2.52 -67.52 17.59
N ASN A 3 -2.61 -67.90 16.31
CA ASN A 3 -2.25 -67.05 15.19
C ASN A 3 -3.25 -65.89 14.96
N ARG A 4 -4.53 -66.07 15.31
CA ARG A 4 -5.54 -64.99 15.24
C ARG A 4 -5.35 -63.93 16.33
N ILE A 5 -4.92 -64.37 17.52
CA ILE A 5 -4.63 -63.44 18.64
C ILE A 5 -3.39 -62.62 18.34
N MET A 6 -2.35 -63.24 17.74
CA MET A 6 -1.15 -62.52 17.31
C MET A 6 -1.41 -61.51 16.21
N ALA A 7 -2.29 -61.81 15.23
CA ALA A 7 -2.67 -60.88 14.17
C ALA A 7 -3.47 -59.69 14.71
N ILE A 8 -4.38 -59.92 15.67
CA ILE A 8 -5.16 -58.85 16.31
C ILE A 8 -4.24 -57.94 17.16
N GLY A 9 -3.31 -58.55 17.92
CA GLY A 9 -2.31 -57.80 18.71
C GLY A 9 -1.41 -56.93 17.84
N SER A 10 -0.96 -57.43 16.68
CA SER A 10 -0.18 -56.65 15.71
C SER A 10 -0.99 -55.51 15.09
N MET A 11 -2.27 -55.71 14.77
CA MET A 11 -3.15 -54.69 14.18
C MET A 11 -3.44 -53.58 15.19
N ILE A 12 -3.63 -53.89 16.48
CA ILE A 12 -3.83 -52.90 17.55
C ILE A 12 -2.53 -52.14 17.78
N PHE A 13 -1.36 -52.76 17.75
CA PHE A 13 -0.07 -52.11 17.90
C PHE A 13 0.19 -51.10 16.77
N TRP A 14 -0.11 -51.46 15.51
CA TRP A 14 -0.03 -50.54 14.37
C TRP A 14 -1.06 -49.41 14.43
N ALA A 15 -2.28 -49.67 14.91
CA ALA A 15 -3.29 -48.64 15.09
C ALA A 15 -2.89 -47.63 16.18
N VAL A 16 -2.24 -48.06 17.27
CA VAL A 16 -1.73 -47.14 18.33
C VAL A 16 -0.55 -46.31 17.82
N LEU A 17 0.31 -46.86 16.95
CA LEU A 17 1.39 -46.09 16.32
C LEU A 17 0.87 -45.02 15.31
N CYS A 18 -0.26 -45.30 14.65
CA CYS A 18 -0.89 -44.32 13.75
C CYS A 18 -1.70 -43.24 14.51
N LEU A 19 -2.04 -43.46 15.77
CA LEU A 19 -2.72 -42.51 16.66
C LEU A 19 -1.75 -41.64 17.48
N GLY A 20 -0.43 -41.90 17.39
CA GLY A 20 0.60 -40.98 17.86
C GLY A 20 0.60 -39.78 16.94
N GLY A 21 -0.39 -38.91 17.10
CA GLY A 21 -0.57 -37.69 16.31
C GLY A 21 0.66 -36.79 16.41
N CYS A 22 0.98 -36.13 15.34
CA CYS A 22 1.88 -34.98 15.33
C CYS A 22 1.51 -34.09 16.52
N GLY A 23 2.50 -33.83 17.38
CA GLY A 23 2.37 -32.85 18.46
C GLY A 23 2.17 -31.48 17.86
N ASN A 24 0.96 -31.19 17.42
CA ASN A 24 0.56 -29.80 17.12
C ASN A 24 0.19 -29.19 18.47
N THR A 25 0.83 -28.09 18.81
CA THR A 25 0.45 -27.21 19.91
C THR A 25 -1.04 -26.92 19.78
N GLU A 26 -1.80 -27.05 20.87
CA GLU A 26 -3.23 -26.77 20.86
C GLU A 26 -3.45 -25.28 20.47
N LEU A 27 -4.53 -24.98 19.76
CA LEU A 27 -4.82 -23.63 19.28
C LEU A 27 -4.86 -22.60 20.43
N GLU A 28 -5.26 -23.07 21.62
CA GLU A 28 -5.33 -22.28 22.86
C GLU A 28 -3.95 -21.92 23.44
N GLU A 29 -2.88 -22.59 23.00
CA GLU A 29 -1.50 -22.31 23.42
C GLU A 29 -0.75 -21.40 22.42
N ARG A 30 -1.43 -20.94 21.35
CA ARG A 30 -0.85 -20.07 20.34
C ARG A 30 -1.29 -18.63 20.54
N ASN A 31 -0.36 -17.72 20.34
CA ASN A 31 -0.62 -16.27 20.32
C ASN A 31 -0.49 -15.74 18.89
N PHE A 32 -1.49 -15.00 18.47
CA PHE A 32 -1.63 -14.47 17.11
C PHE A 32 -1.45 -12.95 17.12
N PRO A 33 -0.27 -12.41 16.83
CA PRO A 33 -0.12 -10.98 16.67
C PRO A 33 -0.88 -10.50 15.43
N LEU A 34 -1.60 -9.38 15.57
CA LEU A 34 -2.35 -8.76 14.50
C LEU A 34 -1.60 -7.59 13.86
N ALA A 35 -0.71 -6.96 14.60
CA ALA A 35 0.20 -5.93 14.10
C ALA A 35 1.60 -6.14 14.65
N ALA A 36 2.59 -5.71 13.88
CA ALA A 36 3.97 -5.60 14.32
C ALA A 36 4.54 -4.26 13.85
N ALA A 37 5.19 -3.53 14.76
CA ALA A 37 5.94 -2.32 14.44
C ALA A 37 7.41 -2.54 14.75
N VAL A 38 8.30 -2.16 13.84
CA VAL A 38 9.73 -2.37 13.96
C VAL A 38 10.51 -1.07 13.72
N THR A 39 11.47 -0.79 14.59
CA THR A 39 12.42 0.33 14.47
C THR A 39 13.85 -0.18 14.54
N LEU A 40 14.76 0.65 14.08
CA LEU A 40 16.19 0.45 14.22
C LEU A 40 16.74 1.49 15.20
N THR A 41 17.23 1.04 16.33
CA THR A 41 18.04 1.87 17.22
C THR A 41 19.50 1.88 16.74
N LYS A 42 20.41 2.55 17.44
CA LYS A 42 21.80 2.65 16.99
C LYS A 42 22.49 1.32 16.69
N GLU A 43 22.12 0.27 17.41
CA GLU A 43 22.78 -1.05 17.29
C GLU A 43 21.78 -2.20 17.16
N ASN A 44 20.50 -2.03 17.54
CA ASN A 44 19.55 -3.11 17.68
C ASN A 44 18.27 -2.86 16.86
N TYR A 45 17.64 -3.95 16.46
CA TYR A 45 16.22 -3.92 16.10
C TYR A 45 15.38 -3.90 17.37
N GLN A 46 14.33 -3.13 17.38
CA GLN A 46 13.27 -3.18 18.39
C GLN A 46 11.93 -3.40 17.68
N MET A 47 11.12 -4.29 18.23
CA MET A 47 9.84 -4.64 17.65
C MET A 47 8.77 -4.74 18.72
N ALA A 48 7.61 -4.18 18.44
CA ALA A 48 6.42 -4.31 19.25
C ALA A 48 5.37 -5.13 18.50
N PHE A 49 4.75 -6.08 19.20
CA PHE A 49 3.66 -6.88 18.68
C PHE A 49 2.37 -6.54 19.42
N GLY A 50 1.30 -6.28 18.66
CA GLY A 50 -0.04 -6.05 19.16
C GLY A 50 -0.93 -7.27 18.92
N PHE A 51 -1.67 -7.69 19.95
CA PHE A 51 -2.51 -8.89 19.94
C PHE A 51 -3.99 -8.54 20.05
N GLU A 52 -4.86 -9.44 19.61
CA GLU A 52 -6.27 -9.35 19.91
C GLU A 52 -6.50 -9.60 21.41
N GLN A 53 -7.27 -8.72 22.04
CA GLN A 53 -7.70 -8.94 23.40
C GLN A 53 -8.78 -10.01 23.41
N LEU A 54 -8.47 -11.19 23.90
CA LEU A 54 -9.49 -12.15 24.30
C LEU A 54 -10.18 -11.56 25.53
N LYS A 55 -11.38 -10.98 25.34
CA LYS A 55 -12.25 -10.60 26.45
C LYS A 55 -12.59 -11.88 27.17
N ASP A 56 -12.03 -12.06 28.37
CA ASP A 56 -12.49 -13.09 29.28
C ASP A 56 -13.99 -12.85 29.52
N VAL A 57 -14.83 -13.70 28.95
CA VAL A 57 -16.30 -13.66 29.05
C VAL A 57 -16.77 -13.82 30.52
N ALA A 58 -15.84 -14.09 31.44
CA ALA A 58 -16.12 -14.39 32.84
C ALA A 58 -16.04 -13.20 33.79
N ASP A 59 -15.51 -12.03 33.43
CA ASP A 59 -15.35 -10.92 34.38
C ASP A 59 -15.84 -9.58 33.83
N GLU A 60 -17.17 -9.35 33.94
CA GLU A 60 -17.84 -8.05 33.66
C GLU A 60 -17.35 -6.90 34.57
N LYS A 61 -16.31 -7.09 35.40
CA LYS A 61 -15.90 -6.13 36.45
C LYS A 61 -14.47 -5.63 36.38
N SER A 62 -13.62 -6.09 35.45
CA SER A 62 -12.30 -5.50 35.30
C SER A 62 -12.27 -4.47 34.17
N GLU A 63 -12.43 -3.19 34.56
CA GLU A 63 -12.16 -2.02 33.67
C GLU A 63 -10.65 -1.83 33.34
N LYS A 64 -9.84 -2.86 33.48
CA LYS A 64 -8.47 -2.83 32.98
C LYS A 64 -8.45 -3.38 31.56
N GLU A 65 -8.53 -2.48 30.60
CA GLU A 65 -8.12 -2.70 29.22
C GLU A 65 -6.60 -3.02 29.21
N ASN A 66 -6.27 -4.29 29.32
CA ASN A 66 -4.90 -4.75 29.16
C ASN A 66 -4.66 -4.91 27.64
N THR A 67 -4.16 -3.87 26.99
CA THR A 67 -3.46 -4.04 25.71
C THR A 67 -2.24 -4.93 25.97
N SER A 68 -2.24 -6.13 25.44
CA SER A 68 -1.05 -6.96 25.51
C SER A 68 -0.12 -6.55 24.38
N VAL A 69 0.84 -5.69 24.69
CA VAL A 69 1.95 -5.35 23.80
C VAL A 69 3.16 -6.14 24.25
N LEU A 70 3.73 -6.92 23.35
CA LEU A 70 5.00 -7.59 23.56
C LEU A 70 6.10 -6.78 22.90
N LEU A 71 7.12 -6.40 23.65
CA LEU A 71 8.31 -5.71 23.16
C LEU A 71 9.48 -6.69 23.09
N ALA A 72 10.17 -6.73 21.96
CA ALA A 72 11.36 -7.54 21.76
C ALA A 72 12.49 -6.66 21.19
N GLU A 73 13.75 -7.00 21.54
CA GLU A 73 14.94 -6.34 21.06
C GLU A 73 16.00 -7.36 20.69
N GLY A 74 16.77 -7.12 19.63
CA GLY A 74 17.86 -7.99 19.20
C GLY A 74 18.86 -7.27 18.33
N LYS A 75 20.13 -7.68 18.39
CA LYS A 75 21.21 -7.13 17.52
C LYS A 75 21.04 -7.55 16.07
N ASP A 76 20.43 -8.69 15.88
CA ASP A 76 20.06 -9.25 14.59
C ASP A 76 18.63 -9.81 14.65
N CYS A 77 18.11 -10.21 13.51
CA CYS A 77 16.74 -10.71 13.41
C CYS A 77 16.52 -12.01 14.17
N MET A 78 17.52 -12.90 14.19
CA MET A 78 17.43 -14.16 14.93
C MET A 78 17.29 -13.91 16.44
N GLU A 79 18.12 -13.04 17.03
CA GLU A 79 18.04 -12.65 18.44
C GLU A 79 16.70 -11.96 18.74
N LEU A 80 16.24 -11.07 17.85
CA LEU A 80 14.97 -10.36 17.96
C LEU A 80 13.79 -11.35 18.12
N PHE A 81 13.67 -12.29 17.19
CA PHE A 81 12.54 -13.23 17.19
C PHE A 81 12.68 -14.29 18.30
N LEU A 82 13.91 -14.70 18.68
CA LEU A 82 14.12 -15.54 19.84
C LEU A 82 13.69 -14.87 21.15
N HIS A 83 13.92 -13.56 21.29
CA HIS A 83 13.44 -12.82 22.46
C HIS A 83 11.91 -12.69 22.44
N ALA A 84 11.31 -12.40 21.28
CA ALA A 84 9.86 -12.34 21.15
C ALA A 84 9.18 -13.66 21.55
N ASP A 85 9.70 -14.78 21.07
CA ASP A 85 9.20 -16.12 21.42
C ASP A 85 9.45 -16.46 22.90
N GLY A 86 10.61 -16.05 23.46
CA GLY A 86 10.98 -16.31 24.84
C GLY A 86 10.18 -15.52 25.89
N GLU A 87 9.70 -14.34 25.56
CA GLU A 87 8.88 -13.49 26.43
C GLU A 87 7.39 -13.82 26.33
N ASN A 88 7.01 -14.56 25.30
CA ASN A 88 5.63 -14.98 25.08
C ASN A 88 5.30 -16.26 25.85
N PRO A 89 4.17 -16.35 26.58
CA PRO A 89 3.79 -17.56 27.32
C PRO A 89 3.38 -18.75 26.44
N GLY A 90 3.17 -18.55 25.12
CA GLY A 90 2.78 -19.56 24.15
C GLY A 90 3.62 -19.54 22.88
N GLU A 91 3.28 -20.35 21.90
CA GLU A 91 3.90 -20.34 20.57
C GLU A 91 3.39 -19.13 19.76
N MET A 92 4.29 -18.34 19.19
CA MET A 92 3.94 -17.21 18.31
C MET A 92 3.59 -17.72 16.91
N ASP A 93 2.40 -17.42 16.44
CA ASP A 93 1.98 -17.69 15.05
C ASP A 93 1.78 -16.37 14.29
N TYR A 94 2.78 -16.01 13.51
CA TYR A 94 2.83 -14.74 12.77
C TYR A 94 2.00 -14.74 11.49
N ASN A 95 1.40 -15.87 11.09
CA ASN A 95 0.65 -15.98 9.83
C ASN A 95 -0.62 -15.13 9.79
N HIS A 96 -1.10 -14.69 10.95
CA HIS A 96 -2.30 -13.86 11.09
C HIS A 96 -2.02 -12.36 11.15
N LEU A 97 -0.74 -11.96 10.98
CA LEU A 97 -0.34 -10.56 10.98
C LEU A 97 -1.05 -9.80 9.86
N LYS A 98 -1.86 -8.80 10.22
CA LYS A 98 -2.62 -7.95 9.29
C LYS A 98 -1.81 -6.74 8.82
N ALA A 99 -0.98 -6.18 9.71
CA ALA A 99 -0.20 -4.98 9.44
C ALA A 99 1.24 -5.11 9.95
N LEU A 100 2.19 -4.75 9.09
CA LEU A 100 3.59 -4.54 9.42
C LEU A 100 3.90 -3.05 9.26
N ILE A 101 4.37 -2.42 10.34
CA ILE A 101 4.69 -1.00 10.38
C ILE A 101 6.21 -0.86 10.49
N LEU A 102 6.85 -0.30 9.47
CA LEU A 102 8.28 -0.05 9.45
C LEU A 102 8.57 1.37 9.90
N ASN A 103 9.45 1.54 10.87
CA ASN A 103 9.94 2.86 11.19
C ASN A 103 10.90 3.35 10.09
N ARG A 104 10.88 4.65 9.83
CA ARG A 104 11.76 5.32 8.87
C ARG A 104 13.25 4.96 9.07
N SER A 105 13.69 4.83 10.32
CA SER A 105 15.07 4.49 10.65
C SER A 105 15.54 3.17 10.02
N LEU A 106 14.65 2.18 9.93
CA LEU A 106 14.94 0.91 9.28
C LEU A 106 14.95 1.04 7.76
N LEU A 107 14.02 1.82 7.18
CA LEU A 107 13.96 2.02 5.72
C LEU A 107 15.17 2.77 5.16
N GLU A 108 15.76 3.67 5.95
CA GLU A 108 16.93 4.46 5.55
C GLU A 108 18.26 3.70 5.69
N ASP A 109 18.26 2.53 6.33
CA ASP A 109 19.44 1.65 6.40
C ASP A 109 19.25 0.44 5.46
N GLU A 110 19.70 0.59 4.21
CA GLU A 110 19.58 -0.44 3.16
C GLU A 110 20.11 -1.80 3.64
N LYS A 111 21.24 -1.82 4.33
CA LYS A 111 21.85 -3.06 4.79
C LYS A 111 20.96 -3.77 5.83
N ARG A 112 20.53 -3.02 6.84
CA ARG A 112 19.71 -3.58 7.93
C ARG A 112 18.31 -3.96 7.45
N LEU A 113 17.72 -3.16 6.56
CA LEU A 113 16.45 -3.53 5.92
C LEU A 113 16.62 -4.82 5.10
N GLY A 114 17.70 -4.94 4.33
CA GLY A 114 17.98 -6.16 3.56
C GLY A 114 18.17 -7.41 4.43
N GLU A 115 18.86 -7.28 5.56
CA GLU A 115 19.01 -8.36 6.57
C GLU A 115 17.63 -8.75 7.14
N PHE A 116 16.79 -7.77 7.47
CA PHE A 116 15.44 -7.99 8.00
C PHE A 116 14.54 -8.69 6.98
N LEU A 117 14.48 -8.18 5.76
CA LEU A 117 13.66 -8.77 4.68
C LEU A 117 14.14 -10.19 4.33
N GLY A 118 15.45 -10.39 4.24
CA GLY A 118 16.04 -11.71 3.97
C GLY A 118 15.66 -12.73 5.04
N TYR A 119 15.72 -12.35 6.31
CA TYR A 119 15.33 -13.22 7.42
C TYR A 119 13.83 -13.57 7.38
N LEU A 120 12.96 -12.56 7.14
CA LEU A 120 11.51 -12.81 7.03
C LEU A 120 11.17 -13.78 5.89
N GLU A 121 11.87 -13.69 4.77
CA GLU A 121 11.65 -14.55 3.60
C GLU A 121 12.20 -15.97 3.82
N GLU A 122 13.41 -16.11 4.37
CA GLU A 122 14.05 -17.40 4.64
C GLU A 122 13.23 -18.23 5.64
N GLU A 123 12.79 -17.63 6.73
CA GLU A 123 12.00 -18.28 7.78
C GLU A 123 10.49 -18.33 7.45
N ASN A 124 10.05 -17.66 6.39
CA ASN A 124 8.64 -17.54 5.97
C ASN A 124 7.71 -17.13 7.14
N LEU A 125 8.16 -16.14 7.93
CA LEU A 125 7.48 -15.73 9.15
C LEU A 125 6.16 -15.00 8.91
N PHE A 126 6.16 -14.07 7.97
CA PHE A 126 5.00 -13.21 7.70
C PHE A 126 4.39 -13.52 6.33
N SER A 127 3.06 -13.40 6.26
CA SER A 127 2.36 -13.49 4.97
C SER A 127 2.80 -12.37 4.02
N ARG A 128 3.02 -12.69 2.75
CA ARG A 128 3.27 -11.67 1.72
C ARG A 128 2.10 -10.70 1.53
N ASN A 129 0.89 -11.06 1.98
CA ASN A 129 -0.31 -10.22 1.94
C ASN A 129 -0.45 -9.29 3.16
N THR A 130 0.46 -9.36 4.14
CA THR A 130 0.49 -8.44 5.28
C THR A 130 0.58 -7.01 4.77
N LEU A 131 -0.35 -6.14 5.17
CA LEU A 131 -0.36 -4.73 4.80
C LEU A 131 0.88 -4.03 5.35
N LEU A 132 1.45 -3.15 4.55
CA LEU A 132 2.67 -2.42 4.89
C LEU A 132 2.38 -0.95 5.14
N PHE A 133 2.97 -0.43 6.22
CA PHE A 133 2.90 0.98 6.61
C PHE A 133 4.27 1.49 7.02
N VAL A 134 4.42 2.81 7.01
CA VAL A 134 5.62 3.51 7.50
C VAL A 134 5.25 4.50 8.57
N THR A 135 6.12 4.67 9.57
CA THR A 135 5.97 5.66 10.63
C THR A 135 7.33 6.26 11.04
N GLU A 136 7.29 7.36 11.79
CA GLU A 136 8.42 7.87 12.58
C GLU A 136 8.20 7.69 14.09
N ASP A 137 7.01 7.23 14.48
CA ASP A 137 6.68 6.96 15.88
C ASP A 137 7.38 5.67 16.35
N GLU A 138 7.66 5.58 17.65
CA GLU A 138 8.28 4.39 18.23
C GLU A 138 7.30 3.19 18.26
N PRO A 139 7.77 1.94 18.16
CA PRO A 139 6.92 0.78 18.07
C PRO A 139 5.91 0.61 19.20
N ASP A 140 6.31 0.92 20.44
CA ASP A 140 5.44 0.90 21.62
C ASP A 140 4.32 1.94 21.52
N GLN A 141 4.63 3.17 21.09
CA GLN A 141 3.63 4.24 20.88
C GLN A 141 2.60 3.84 19.83
N VAL A 142 3.04 3.16 18.75
CA VAL A 142 2.12 2.69 17.71
C VAL A 142 1.15 1.65 18.29
N MET A 143 1.65 0.69 19.10
CA MET A 143 0.81 -0.36 19.67
C MET A 143 -0.09 0.14 20.81
N GLU A 144 0.35 1.16 21.56
CA GLU A 144 -0.47 1.80 22.60
C GLU A 144 -1.73 2.49 22.02
N MET A 145 -1.77 2.75 20.72
CA MET A 145 -2.98 3.26 20.05
C MET A 145 -4.18 2.31 20.13
N ASP A 146 -4.00 1.04 20.47
CA ASP A 146 -5.10 0.09 20.73
C ASP A 146 -6.11 0.65 21.73
N THR A 147 -5.64 1.30 22.79
CA THR A 147 -6.49 1.88 23.83
C THR A 147 -7.32 3.06 23.32
N VAL A 148 -6.71 3.89 22.46
CA VAL A 148 -7.35 5.06 21.85
C VAL A 148 -8.36 4.64 20.79
N LEU A 149 -7.98 3.69 19.96
CA LEU A 149 -8.81 3.17 18.87
C LEU A 149 -9.92 2.25 19.37
N LYS A 150 -9.79 1.69 20.61
CA LYS A 150 -10.68 0.67 21.21
C LYS A 150 -10.75 -0.63 20.40
N GLU A 151 -9.75 -0.88 19.62
CA GLU A 151 -9.54 -2.09 18.81
C GLU A 151 -8.06 -2.27 18.51
N PRO A 152 -7.60 -3.51 18.22
CA PRO A 152 -6.21 -3.76 17.87
C PRO A 152 -5.79 -2.97 16.63
N VAL A 153 -4.60 -2.35 16.67
CA VAL A 153 -4.04 -1.55 15.56
C VAL A 153 -4.06 -2.30 14.23
N GLY A 154 -3.72 -3.59 14.24
CA GLY A 154 -3.75 -4.41 13.03
C GLY A 154 -5.16 -4.54 12.42
N THR A 155 -6.19 -4.66 13.26
CA THR A 155 -7.59 -4.70 12.80
C THR A 155 -8.00 -3.34 12.25
N TYR A 156 -7.76 -2.27 13.01
CA TYR A 156 -8.04 -0.90 12.60
C TYR A 156 -7.43 -0.56 11.24
N LEU A 157 -6.14 -0.80 11.06
CA LEU A 157 -5.44 -0.49 9.81
C LEU A 157 -5.99 -1.30 8.63
N ASN A 158 -6.28 -2.58 8.85
CA ASN A 158 -6.86 -3.44 7.81
C ASN A 158 -8.26 -2.96 7.38
N GLU A 159 -9.12 -2.60 8.35
CA GLU A 159 -10.46 -2.08 8.07
C GLU A 159 -10.40 -0.69 7.44
N ARG A 160 -9.45 0.14 7.87
CA ARG A 160 -9.24 1.48 7.32
C ARG A 160 -8.86 1.42 5.84
N ILE A 161 -7.93 0.56 5.46
CA ILE A 161 -7.57 0.36 4.05
C ILE A 161 -8.75 -0.17 3.24
N ALA A 162 -9.54 -1.08 3.80
CA ALA A 162 -10.68 -1.69 3.10
C ALA A 162 -11.88 -0.73 2.95
N SER A 163 -12.09 0.19 3.90
CA SER A 163 -13.27 1.06 3.96
C SER A 163 -13.03 2.48 3.45
N ASP A 164 -11.82 2.99 3.53
CA ASP A 164 -11.51 4.35 3.08
C ASP A 164 -11.52 4.41 1.54
N GLU A 165 -12.37 5.25 0.99
CA GLU A 165 -12.52 5.40 -0.48
C GLU A 165 -11.20 5.66 -1.21
N ARG A 166 -10.25 6.28 -0.53
CA ARG A 166 -8.92 6.61 -1.06
C ARG A 166 -8.04 5.38 -1.27
N PHE A 167 -8.13 4.40 -0.36
CA PHE A 167 -7.29 3.20 -0.38
C PHE A 167 -7.98 2.01 -1.03
N LYS A 168 -9.30 1.85 -0.86
CA LYS A 168 -10.05 0.72 -1.44
C LYS A 168 -9.97 0.68 -2.96
N ASP A 169 -9.79 1.85 -3.59
CA ASP A 169 -9.68 2.00 -5.03
C ASP A 169 -8.21 2.04 -5.53
N SER A 170 -7.24 1.91 -4.63
CA SER A 170 -5.82 1.74 -4.96
C SER A 170 -5.37 0.29 -4.79
N GLU A 171 -4.22 -0.04 -5.35
CA GLU A 171 -3.56 -1.32 -5.08
C GLU A 171 -3.06 -1.34 -3.63
N ALA A 172 -3.42 -2.38 -2.88
CA ALA A 172 -2.96 -2.52 -1.51
C ALA A 172 -1.44 -2.73 -1.45
N VAL A 173 -0.78 -1.93 -0.63
CA VAL A 173 0.66 -2.04 -0.41
C VAL A 173 0.93 -3.09 0.66
N THR A 174 1.67 -4.13 0.30
CA THR A 174 1.91 -5.29 1.14
C THR A 174 3.40 -5.57 1.31
N LEU A 175 3.76 -6.45 2.23
CA LEU A 175 5.11 -6.97 2.37
C LEU A 175 5.60 -7.62 1.06
N GLY A 176 4.72 -8.30 0.32
CA GLY A 176 5.01 -8.82 -1.01
C GLY A 176 5.37 -7.74 -2.02
N SER A 177 4.76 -6.55 -1.93
CA SER A 177 5.12 -5.39 -2.75
C SER A 177 6.53 -4.89 -2.43
N LEU A 178 6.91 -4.88 -1.14
CA LEU A 178 8.26 -4.49 -0.72
C LEU A 178 9.32 -5.50 -1.18
N PHE A 179 9.08 -6.80 -1.05
CA PHE A 179 9.98 -7.82 -1.61
C PHE A 179 10.17 -7.63 -3.11
N ARG A 180 9.09 -7.37 -3.85
CA ARG A 180 9.15 -7.17 -5.30
C ARG A 180 10.02 -5.99 -5.70
N ILE A 181 9.89 -4.84 -5.06
CA ILE A 181 10.72 -3.68 -5.37
C ILE A 181 12.16 -3.84 -4.88
N TRP A 182 12.37 -4.61 -3.80
CA TRP A 182 13.71 -4.91 -3.29
C TRP A 182 14.57 -5.64 -4.31
N GLU A 183 13.94 -6.50 -5.11
CA GLU A 183 14.58 -7.22 -6.23
C GLU A 183 14.62 -6.37 -7.51
N ASN A 184 13.69 -5.41 -7.65
CA ASN A 184 13.54 -4.59 -8.85
C ASN A 184 13.87 -3.11 -8.55
N GLU A 185 15.14 -2.76 -8.65
CA GLU A 185 15.72 -1.49 -8.17
C GLU A 185 15.13 -0.22 -8.81
N ASN A 186 14.33 -0.35 -9.87
CA ASN A 186 13.83 0.80 -10.62
C ASN A 186 12.33 1.02 -10.47
N GLU A 187 11.67 0.31 -9.56
CA GLU A 187 10.23 0.42 -9.34
C GLU A 187 9.93 1.23 -8.08
N ASN A 188 8.87 2.06 -8.16
CA ASN A 188 8.39 2.85 -7.04
C ASN A 188 7.39 2.07 -6.18
N LEU A 189 7.47 2.30 -4.85
CA LEU A 189 6.48 1.86 -3.88
C LEU A 189 6.03 3.04 -3.02
N TRP A 190 4.73 3.31 -3.04
CA TRP A 190 4.07 4.37 -2.30
C TRP A 190 3.44 3.79 -1.04
N ILE A 191 4.19 3.74 0.05
CA ILE A 191 3.76 3.10 1.29
C ILE A 191 2.91 4.10 2.09
N PRO A 192 1.69 3.75 2.53
CA PRO A 192 0.91 4.60 3.41
C PRO A 192 1.68 4.94 4.68
N TYR A 193 1.78 6.24 4.99
CA TYR A 193 2.47 6.74 6.18
C TYR A 193 1.46 7.02 7.28
N ILE A 194 1.70 6.43 8.45
CA ILE A 194 0.91 6.65 9.65
C ILE A 194 1.65 7.58 10.63
N ASN A 195 0.87 8.38 11.34
CA ASN A 195 1.34 9.23 12.42
C ASN A 195 0.39 9.08 13.60
N CYS A 196 0.93 8.74 14.76
CA CYS A 196 0.15 8.60 15.99
C CYS A 196 0.00 9.96 16.66
N ALA A 197 -1.23 10.39 16.85
CA ALA A 197 -1.60 11.57 17.62
C ALA A 197 -2.27 11.12 18.92
N GLU A 198 -2.43 12.05 19.89
CA GLU A 198 -2.97 11.72 21.21
C GLU A 198 -4.31 10.96 21.18
N ASP A 199 -5.16 11.24 20.21
CA ASP A 199 -6.53 10.73 20.09
C ASP A 199 -6.85 10.01 18.76
N LYS A 200 -5.88 9.85 17.86
CA LYS A 200 -6.11 9.25 16.55
C LYS A 200 -4.84 8.81 15.85
N MET A 201 -4.99 7.86 14.96
CA MET A 201 -3.99 7.47 13.98
C MET A 201 -4.31 8.13 12.63
N ILE A 202 -3.36 8.89 12.10
CA ILE A 202 -3.53 9.73 10.90
C ILE A 202 -2.83 9.06 9.71
N LEU A 203 -3.59 8.86 8.62
CA LEU A 203 -3.11 8.33 7.34
C LEU A 203 -3.32 9.41 6.25
N GLU A 204 -2.44 10.39 6.17
CA GLU A 204 -2.57 11.53 5.23
C GLU A 204 -1.33 11.76 4.37
N LYS A 205 -0.39 10.82 4.38
CA LYS A 205 0.86 10.92 3.62
C LYS A 205 1.23 9.56 3.04
N TYR A 206 2.20 9.59 2.14
CA TYR A 206 2.89 8.41 1.66
C TYR A 206 4.38 8.52 1.98
N TYR A 207 5.04 7.39 2.04
CA TYR A 207 6.48 7.27 2.06
C TYR A 207 6.92 6.62 0.74
N LEU A 208 7.77 7.32 -0.01
CA LEU A 208 8.25 6.85 -1.30
C LEU A 208 9.52 6.04 -1.11
N MET A 209 9.52 4.84 -1.66
CA MET A 209 10.72 4.06 -1.93
C MET A 209 10.87 3.86 -3.44
N GLN A 210 12.11 3.93 -3.94
CA GLN A 210 12.47 3.54 -5.29
C GLN A 210 13.49 2.40 -5.21
N GLY A 211 13.06 1.20 -5.55
CA GLY A 211 13.86 0.02 -5.30
C GLY A 211 14.26 -0.07 -3.83
N ARG A 212 15.58 -0.04 -3.56
CA ARG A 212 16.15 -0.10 -2.21
C ARG A 212 16.34 1.26 -1.55
N MET A 213 16.11 2.35 -2.28
CA MET A 213 16.33 3.70 -1.78
C MET A 213 15.06 4.25 -1.12
N ALA A 214 15.23 4.76 0.10
CA ALA A 214 14.22 5.49 0.83
C ALA A 214 14.26 6.97 0.41
N GLU A 215 13.25 7.42 -0.35
CA GLU A 215 13.19 8.78 -0.88
C GLU A 215 12.52 9.77 0.08
N GLY A 216 11.66 9.28 0.98
CA GLY A 216 11.09 10.06 2.06
C GLY A 216 9.58 10.31 1.98
N LYS A 217 9.12 11.21 2.85
CA LYS A 217 7.69 11.52 2.99
C LYS A 217 7.19 12.42 1.86
N VAL A 218 6.02 12.07 1.35
CA VAL A 218 5.30 12.79 0.32
C VAL A 218 3.89 13.08 0.81
N ASP A 219 3.36 14.28 0.54
CA ASP A 219 1.98 14.58 0.88
C ASP A 219 1.01 13.73 0.07
N ARG A 220 -0.20 13.66 0.56
CA ARG A 220 -1.25 12.82 0.05
C ARG A 220 -1.55 13.08 -1.43
N GLU A 221 -1.77 14.34 -1.80
CA GLU A 221 -2.16 14.71 -3.17
C GLU A 221 -1.08 14.29 -4.18
N THR A 222 0.18 14.59 -3.87
CA THR A 222 1.33 14.19 -4.69
C THR A 222 1.40 12.66 -4.84
N GLY A 223 1.21 11.89 -3.77
CA GLY A 223 1.23 10.43 -3.82
C GLY A 223 0.05 9.84 -4.60
N GLU A 224 -1.16 10.38 -4.42
CA GLU A 224 -2.35 9.94 -5.17
C GLU A 224 -2.23 10.23 -6.67
N LEU A 225 -1.73 11.41 -7.07
CA LEU A 225 -1.48 11.74 -8.48
C LEU A 225 -0.41 10.84 -9.11
N ALA A 226 0.65 10.51 -8.37
CA ALA A 226 1.65 9.56 -8.83
C ALA A 226 1.07 8.15 -9.01
N LEU A 227 0.31 7.64 -8.05
CA LEU A 227 -0.39 6.36 -8.16
C LEU A 227 -1.37 6.33 -9.32
N LEU A 228 -2.03 7.45 -9.60
CA LEU A 228 -2.92 7.61 -10.74
C LEU A 228 -2.14 7.53 -12.05
N SER A 229 -0.99 8.21 -12.18
CA SER A 229 -0.13 8.15 -13.35
C SER A 229 0.46 6.75 -13.60
N GLU A 230 0.55 5.94 -12.55
CA GLU A 230 0.98 4.54 -12.62
C GLU A 230 -0.16 3.54 -12.86
N GLN A 231 -1.39 4.02 -13.04
CA GLN A 231 -2.61 3.21 -13.15
C GLN A 231 -2.84 2.29 -11.94
N LYS A 232 -2.40 2.72 -10.75
CA LYS A 232 -2.59 2.01 -9.49
C LYS A 232 -3.81 2.50 -8.69
N MET A 233 -4.57 3.47 -9.24
CA MET A 233 -5.85 3.94 -8.70
C MET A 233 -6.99 3.65 -9.67
N LYS A 234 -8.18 3.35 -9.13
CA LYS A 234 -9.40 3.09 -9.90
C LYS A 234 -10.32 4.31 -9.95
N SER A 235 -10.22 5.19 -8.98
CA SER A 235 -10.98 6.43 -8.92
C SER A 235 -10.13 7.56 -8.31
N TYR A 236 -10.46 8.81 -8.66
CA TYR A 236 -9.84 10.00 -8.12
C TYR A 236 -10.86 11.14 -8.08
N SER A 237 -10.90 11.91 -6.99
CA SER A 237 -11.83 13.04 -6.86
C SER A 237 -11.08 14.34 -6.79
N ILE A 238 -11.49 15.31 -7.61
CA ILE A 238 -10.99 16.69 -7.59
C ILE A 238 -12.10 17.64 -7.16
N SER A 239 -11.71 18.70 -6.47
CA SER A 239 -12.57 19.85 -6.21
C SER A 239 -12.27 20.92 -7.26
N LEU A 240 -13.32 21.45 -7.84
CA LEU A 240 -13.29 22.60 -8.73
C LEU A 240 -13.66 23.88 -7.96
N GLU A 241 -13.71 25.01 -8.64
CA GLU A 241 -14.20 26.26 -8.05
C GLU A 241 -15.68 26.12 -7.63
N ASP A 242 -16.17 27.03 -6.79
CA ASP A 242 -17.57 27.12 -6.33
C ASP A 242 -18.14 25.87 -5.61
N ALA A 243 -17.30 25.10 -4.91
CA ALA A 243 -17.66 23.87 -4.20
C ALA A 243 -18.20 22.75 -5.12
N GLU A 244 -17.85 22.77 -6.36
CA GLU A 244 -18.09 21.71 -7.33
C GLU A 244 -17.01 20.64 -7.22
N SER A 245 -17.34 19.41 -7.58
CA SER A 245 -16.38 18.31 -7.58
C SER A 245 -16.65 17.32 -8.71
N VAL A 246 -15.58 16.65 -9.12
CA VAL A 246 -15.66 15.58 -10.10
C VAL A 246 -14.98 14.34 -9.53
N THR A 247 -15.66 13.21 -9.59
CA THR A 247 -15.08 11.91 -9.31
C THR A 247 -14.79 11.20 -10.62
N LEU A 248 -13.51 10.98 -10.88
CA LEU A 248 -13.01 10.25 -12.04
C LEU A 248 -13.04 8.75 -11.75
N SER A 249 -13.43 7.95 -12.73
CA SER A 249 -13.46 6.49 -12.70
C SER A 249 -13.09 5.91 -14.06
N ASN A 250 -12.99 4.59 -14.18
CA ASN A 250 -12.60 3.90 -15.41
C ASN A 250 -11.27 4.44 -15.98
N LEU A 251 -10.35 4.77 -15.08
CA LEU A 251 -9.05 5.33 -15.40
C LEU A 251 -8.23 4.35 -16.27
N CYS A 252 -7.74 4.83 -17.40
CA CYS A 252 -6.90 4.06 -18.31
C CYS A 252 -5.72 4.90 -18.78
N CYS A 253 -4.50 4.49 -18.42
CA CYS A 253 -3.27 5.16 -18.80
C CYS A 253 -2.62 4.49 -20.02
N SER A 254 -2.06 5.29 -20.91
CA SER A 254 -1.17 4.85 -21.98
C SER A 254 0.10 5.67 -21.97
N TYR A 255 1.21 5.05 -22.35
CA TYR A 255 2.54 5.62 -22.25
C TYR A 255 3.23 5.60 -23.60
N ALA A 256 3.84 6.71 -24.00
CA ALA A 256 4.69 6.82 -25.16
C ALA A 256 6.01 7.49 -24.77
N PHE A 257 7.10 7.07 -25.40
CA PHE A 257 8.43 7.62 -25.15
C PHE A 257 9.06 8.06 -26.45
N ALA A 258 9.69 9.22 -26.41
CA ALA A 258 10.51 9.73 -27.51
C ALA A 258 11.86 10.22 -26.98
N GLU A 259 12.92 10.04 -27.76
CA GLU A 259 14.24 10.58 -27.45
C GLU A 259 14.70 11.50 -28.60
N GLN A 260 15.05 12.72 -28.24
CA GLN A 260 15.60 13.69 -29.19
C GLN A 260 16.78 14.42 -28.56
N ASN A 261 17.95 14.34 -29.16
CA ASN A 261 19.17 15.03 -28.73
C ASN A 261 19.58 14.76 -27.28
N GLY A 262 19.33 13.54 -26.78
CA GLY A 262 19.65 13.15 -25.40
C GLY A 262 18.59 13.52 -24.38
N GLN A 263 17.49 14.13 -24.80
CA GLN A 263 16.32 14.40 -23.96
C GLN A 263 15.26 13.34 -24.20
N VAL A 264 14.78 12.73 -23.14
CA VAL A 264 13.70 11.74 -23.18
C VAL A 264 12.41 12.42 -22.76
N THR A 265 11.38 12.28 -23.59
CA THR A 265 10.02 12.73 -23.27
C THR A 265 9.14 11.50 -23.05
N GLU A 266 8.54 11.40 -21.88
CA GLU A 266 7.43 10.48 -21.59
C GLU A 266 6.12 11.25 -21.80
N THR A 267 5.25 10.72 -22.65
CA THR A 267 3.87 11.22 -22.80
C THR A 267 2.93 10.25 -22.10
N VAL A 268 2.22 10.73 -21.09
CA VAL A 268 1.23 9.97 -20.32
C VAL A 268 -0.16 10.45 -20.74
N THR A 269 -0.91 9.61 -21.43
CA THR A 269 -2.31 9.92 -21.78
C THR A 269 -3.24 9.16 -20.85
N ILE A 270 -4.14 9.88 -20.17
CA ILE A 270 -5.05 9.36 -19.16
C ILE A 270 -6.48 9.60 -19.63
N LYS A 271 -7.24 8.53 -19.81
CA LYS A 271 -8.67 8.55 -20.11
C LYS A 271 -9.47 8.25 -18.86
N ALA A 272 -10.56 8.99 -18.66
CA ALA A 272 -11.42 8.83 -17.50
C ALA A 272 -12.89 9.19 -17.79
N ASP A 273 -13.79 8.51 -17.10
CA ASP A 273 -15.19 8.93 -16.98
C ASP A 273 -15.34 9.81 -15.75
N GLY A 274 -15.84 11.02 -15.93
CA GLY A 274 -16.03 12.03 -14.88
C GLY A 274 -17.48 12.08 -14.41
N LYS A 275 -17.72 11.81 -13.11
CA LYS A 275 -19.01 12.06 -12.48
C LYS A 275 -19.00 13.41 -11.80
N TYR A 276 -19.67 14.38 -12.41
CA TYR A 276 -19.76 15.73 -11.90
C TYR A 276 -20.79 15.85 -10.75
N GLN A 277 -20.41 16.55 -9.70
CA GLN A 277 -21.27 16.89 -8.56
C GLN A 277 -21.22 18.39 -8.34
N GLY A 278 -22.32 19.08 -8.67
CA GLY A 278 -22.38 20.54 -8.57
C GLY A 278 -23.68 21.10 -9.14
N ASN A 279 -23.59 22.02 -10.08
CA ASN A 279 -24.71 22.73 -10.65
C ASN A 279 -25.74 21.78 -11.30
N ARG A 280 -26.98 21.85 -10.85
CA ARG A 280 -28.10 21.01 -11.33
C ARG A 280 -28.36 21.15 -12.84
N GLU A 281 -28.05 22.30 -13.42
CA GLU A 281 -28.28 22.57 -14.85
C GLU A 281 -27.30 21.80 -15.74
N LEU A 282 -26.01 21.72 -15.33
CA LEU A 282 -25.01 20.88 -15.96
C LEU A 282 -25.33 19.37 -15.81
N LEU A 283 -25.81 18.94 -14.64
CA LEU A 283 -26.25 17.58 -14.41
C LEU A 283 -27.44 17.15 -15.33
N GLN A 284 -28.31 18.08 -15.68
CA GLN A 284 -29.39 17.80 -16.64
C GLN A 284 -28.85 17.67 -18.07
N LYS A 285 -27.83 18.44 -18.43
CA LYS A 285 -27.18 18.40 -19.75
C LYS A 285 -26.42 17.09 -19.97
N THR A 286 -25.73 16.57 -18.94
CA THR A 286 -25.07 15.26 -19.02
C THR A 286 -26.07 14.13 -19.24
N LYS A 287 -27.23 14.15 -18.56
CA LYS A 287 -28.29 13.16 -18.76
C LYS A 287 -28.81 13.14 -20.19
N HIS A 288 -28.97 14.30 -20.82
CA HIS A 288 -29.42 14.38 -22.21
C HIS A 288 -28.38 13.90 -23.23
N ARG A 289 -27.09 13.96 -22.91
CA ARG A 289 -26.02 13.40 -23.75
C ARG A 289 -26.07 11.88 -23.82
N ASP A 290 -26.25 11.22 -22.68
CA ASP A 290 -26.31 9.76 -22.60
C ASP A 290 -27.54 9.20 -23.32
N GLU A 291 -28.69 9.90 -23.26
CA GLU A 291 -29.91 9.52 -23.96
C GLU A 291 -29.83 9.73 -25.50
N LYS A 292 -28.93 10.62 -25.97
CA LYS A 292 -28.79 11.00 -27.39
C LYS A 292 -27.63 10.34 -28.13
N LEU A 293 -26.86 9.47 -27.51
CA LEU A 293 -25.79 8.73 -28.20
C LEU A 293 -26.30 7.86 -29.35
N GLU A 294 -27.61 7.61 -29.42
CA GLU A 294 -28.29 6.92 -30.58
C GLU A 294 -28.62 7.86 -31.77
N ASP A 295 -28.61 9.19 -31.60
CA ASP A 295 -28.94 10.16 -32.65
C ASP A 295 -27.83 11.24 -32.83
N LEU A 296 -26.78 10.85 -33.49
CA LEU A 296 -25.68 11.74 -33.92
C LEU A 296 -26.15 12.72 -35.01
N HIS A 297 -26.70 13.84 -34.64
CA HIS A 297 -26.72 15.11 -35.42
C HIS A 297 -27.58 16.20 -34.71
N THR A 298 -27.03 16.91 -33.74
CA THR A 298 -27.56 18.23 -33.41
C THR A 298 -26.47 19.13 -32.82
N ASP A 299 -26.10 20.17 -33.56
CA ASP A 299 -25.47 21.41 -33.06
C ASP A 299 -26.35 21.99 -31.96
N SER A 300 -26.06 21.72 -30.70
CA SER A 300 -26.75 22.31 -29.57
C SER A 300 -25.77 23.08 -28.69
N GLN A 301 -26.11 24.29 -28.29
CA GLN A 301 -25.36 25.11 -27.32
C GLN A 301 -25.03 24.35 -26.03
N ASP A 302 -25.81 23.31 -25.71
CA ASP A 302 -25.61 22.45 -24.53
C ASP A 302 -24.39 21.56 -24.65
N GLY A 303 -24.00 21.11 -25.87
CA GLY A 303 -22.78 20.34 -26.09
C GLY A 303 -21.50 21.15 -25.84
N ASN A 304 -21.51 22.44 -26.19
CA ASN A 304 -20.36 23.32 -25.98
C ASN A 304 -20.09 23.57 -24.50
N ALA A 305 -21.11 23.72 -23.65
CA ALA A 305 -20.93 23.95 -22.22
C ALA A 305 -20.32 22.71 -21.48
N LEU A 306 -20.64 21.49 -21.90
CA LEU A 306 -20.00 20.30 -21.35
C LEU A 306 -18.55 20.17 -21.78
N LEU A 307 -18.25 20.46 -23.05
CA LEU A 307 -16.86 20.47 -23.55
C LEU A 307 -15.99 21.51 -22.85
N GLU A 308 -16.55 22.69 -22.51
CA GLU A 308 -15.83 23.72 -21.74
C GLU A 308 -15.48 23.23 -20.35
N VAL A 309 -16.40 22.53 -19.64
CA VAL A 309 -16.14 21.96 -18.31
C VAL A 309 -15.17 20.77 -18.39
N GLU A 310 -15.31 19.89 -19.38
CA GLU A 310 -14.35 18.80 -19.62
C GLU A 310 -12.94 19.39 -19.82
N ALA A 311 -12.78 20.41 -20.65
CA ALA A 311 -11.49 21.06 -20.89
C ALA A 311 -10.91 21.75 -19.62
N GLU A 312 -11.75 22.37 -18.78
CA GLU A 312 -11.32 22.96 -17.51
C GLU A 312 -10.82 21.89 -16.54
N ILE A 313 -11.51 20.74 -16.46
CA ILE A 313 -11.08 19.60 -15.64
C ILE A 313 -9.75 19.06 -16.14
N GLU A 314 -9.61 18.84 -17.44
CA GLU A 314 -8.38 18.35 -18.07
C GLU A 314 -7.20 19.28 -17.79
N GLN A 315 -7.37 20.58 -18.00
CA GLN A 315 -6.34 21.58 -17.71
C GLN A 315 -5.95 21.56 -16.22
N THR A 316 -6.92 21.53 -15.31
CA THR A 316 -6.67 21.47 -13.87
C THR A 316 -5.87 20.23 -13.48
N LEU A 317 -6.17 19.09 -14.10
CA LEU A 317 -5.47 17.84 -13.85
C LEU A 317 -4.05 17.84 -14.42
N GLU A 318 -3.85 18.39 -15.63
CA GLU A 318 -2.52 18.56 -16.23
C GLU A 318 -1.63 19.45 -15.34
N GLU A 319 -2.12 20.61 -14.90
CA GLU A 319 -1.39 21.51 -14.00
C GLU A 319 -0.99 20.83 -12.68
N LYS A 320 -1.89 20.01 -12.10
CA LYS A 320 -1.59 19.24 -10.87
C LYS A 320 -0.54 18.16 -11.10
N MET A 321 -0.59 17.46 -12.22
CA MET A 321 0.39 16.44 -12.60
C MET A 321 1.77 17.05 -12.84
N ASP A 322 1.83 18.19 -13.52
CA ASP A 322 3.09 18.91 -13.74
C ASP A 322 3.71 19.35 -12.42
N ALA A 323 2.89 19.94 -11.53
CA ALA A 323 3.34 20.35 -10.20
C ALA A 323 3.82 19.16 -9.34
N MET A 324 3.14 18.01 -9.42
CA MET A 324 3.55 16.75 -8.76
C MET A 324 4.91 16.31 -9.29
N THR A 325 5.09 16.26 -10.62
CA THR A 325 6.34 15.83 -11.27
C THR A 325 7.50 16.74 -10.89
N GLU A 326 7.31 18.04 -10.97
CA GLU A 326 8.32 19.02 -10.56
C GLU A 326 8.72 18.85 -9.10
N LYS A 327 7.76 18.68 -8.20
CA LYS A 327 7.99 18.49 -6.78
C LYS A 327 8.80 17.22 -6.48
N LEU A 328 8.48 16.11 -7.14
CA LEU A 328 9.18 14.84 -6.95
C LEU A 328 10.60 14.89 -7.53
N GLN A 329 10.78 15.49 -8.68
CA GLN A 329 12.10 15.64 -9.30
C GLN A 329 13.04 16.54 -8.47
N GLN A 330 12.50 17.61 -7.87
CA GLN A 330 13.29 18.58 -7.10
C GLN A 330 13.57 18.10 -5.67
N ASN A 331 12.58 17.53 -5.00
CA ASN A 331 12.65 17.27 -3.56
C ASN A 331 13.04 15.84 -3.20
N GLN A 332 12.66 14.87 -4.03
CA GLN A 332 12.79 13.46 -3.69
C GLN A 332 13.88 12.74 -4.47
N ASN A 333 14.55 13.41 -5.39
CA ASN A 333 15.53 12.74 -6.26
C ASN A 333 14.98 11.49 -6.97
N ALA A 334 13.66 11.35 -7.01
CA ALA A 334 12.93 10.18 -7.47
C ALA A 334 12.34 10.39 -8.87
N ASP A 335 12.11 9.28 -9.55
CA ASP A 335 11.26 9.23 -10.73
C ASP A 335 9.79 9.09 -10.28
N GLY A 336 9.15 10.23 -10.09
CA GLY A 336 7.78 10.27 -9.54
C GLY A 336 6.71 9.58 -10.36
N THR A 337 6.98 9.30 -11.63
CA THR A 337 6.04 8.66 -12.54
C THR A 337 6.34 7.18 -12.77
N ASN A 338 7.39 6.65 -12.13
CA ASN A 338 7.89 5.30 -12.41
C ASN A 338 8.31 5.12 -13.89
N SER A 339 8.78 6.21 -14.50
CA SER A 339 9.09 6.33 -15.93
C SER A 339 10.15 5.33 -16.37
N TYR A 340 11.21 5.18 -15.58
CA TYR A 340 12.30 4.29 -15.90
C TYR A 340 11.88 2.81 -15.96
N TYR A 341 10.99 2.39 -15.06
CA TYR A 341 10.41 1.05 -15.09
C TYR A 341 9.53 0.87 -16.34
N LYS A 342 8.68 1.85 -16.65
CA LYS A 342 7.82 1.84 -17.84
C LYS A 342 8.63 1.86 -19.14
N LEU A 343 9.76 2.56 -19.16
CA LEU A 343 10.66 2.63 -20.31
C LEU A 343 11.10 1.23 -20.77
N GLY A 344 11.38 0.34 -19.82
CA GLY A 344 11.75 -1.04 -20.10
C GLY A 344 10.65 -1.85 -20.81
N ALA A 345 9.40 -1.53 -20.52
CA ALA A 345 8.22 -2.20 -21.10
C ALA A 345 7.78 -1.60 -22.44
N TYR A 346 7.84 -0.28 -22.59
CA TYR A 346 7.21 0.44 -23.71
C TYR A 346 8.19 1.00 -24.73
N ALA A 347 9.49 1.21 -24.37
CA ALA A 347 10.50 1.79 -25.25
C ALA A 347 11.89 1.18 -25.03
N ARG A 348 12.00 -0.12 -25.31
CA ARG A 348 13.19 -0.93 -25.02
C ARG A 348 14.48 -0.38 -25.62
N ASP A 349 14.44 0.25 -26.79
CA ASP A 349 15.63 0.79 -27.43
C ASP A 349 16.21 1.96 -26.64
N ILE A 350 15.34 2.86 -26.14
CA ILE A 350 15.71 3.96 -25.26
C ILE A 350 16.17 3.41 -23.91
N TYR A 351 15.47 2.40 -23.37
CA TYR A 351 15.87 1.74 -22.13
C TYR A 351 17.30 1.19 -22.19
N LEU A 352 17.66 0.49 -23.27
CA LEU A 352 19.00 -0.08 -23.43
C LEU A 352 20.11 0.99 -23.47
N GLN A 353 19.77 2.21 -23.89
CA GLN A 353 20.70 3.34 -23.90
C GLN A 353 20.98 3.84 -22.48
N TYR A 354 19.96 3.92 -21.61
CA TYR A 354 20.03 4.50 -20.28
C TYR A 354 20.13 3.48 -19.14
N GLN A 355 19.97 2.16 -19.39
CA GLN A 355 19.90 1.12 -18.36
C GLN A 355 21.05 1.11 -17.34
N LYS A 356 22.21 1.69 -17.70
CA LYS A 356 23.39 1.77 -16.84
C LYS A 356 23.63 3.15 -16.24
N ASP A 357 22.82 4.12 -16.59
CA ASP A 357 22.99 5.52 -16.19
C ASP A 357 21.64 6.17 -15.87
N TRP A 358 21.05 5.72 -14.78
CA TRP A 358 19.82 6.27 -14.23
C TRP A 358 19.90 7.79 -13.99
N SER A 359 21.03 8.26 -13.45
CA SER A 359 21.24 9.67 -13.16
C SER A 359 21.17 10.55 -14.41
N SER A 360 21.72 10.04 -15.54
CA SER A 360 21.64 10.73 -16.84
C SER A 360 20.22 10.71 -17.40
N TYR A 361 19.54 9.56 -17.34
CA TYR A 361 18.14 9.44 -17.75
C TYR A 361 17.26 10.45 -17.04
N ARG A 362 17.30 10.46 -15.70
CA ARG A 362 16.46 11.31 -14.88
C ARG A 362 16.67 12.81 -15.12
N LYS A 363 17.92 13.25 -15.33
CA LYS A 363 18.22 14.66 -15.62
C LYS A 363 17.65 15.13 -16.96
N ASN A 364 17.46 14.21 -17.88
CA ASN A 364 17.02 14.48 -19.24
C ASN A 364 15.55 14.04 -19.48
N LEU A 365 14.85 13.60 -18.43
CA LEU A 365 13.44 13.20 -18.51
C LEU A 365 12.54 14.44 -18.47
N THR A 366 11.66 14.56 -19.44
CA THR A 366 10.48 15.45 -19.44
C THR A 366 9.23 14.58 -19.46
N VAL A 367 8.24 14.90 -18.65
CA VAL A 367 6.95 14.19 -18.63
C VAL A 367 5.88 15.16 -19.11
N GLU A 368 5.07 14.73 -20.07
CA GLU A 368 3.93 15.47 -20.61
C GLU A 368 2.65 14.68 -20.31
N TYR A 369 1.64 15.35 -19.76
CA TYR A 369 0.36 14.74 -19.43
C TYR A 369 -0.72 15.21 -20.37
N HIS A 370 -1.57 14.28 -20.81
CA HIS A 370 -2.76 14.56 -21.60
C HIS A 370 -3.95 13.81 -20.99
N TRP A 371 -4.99 14.56 -20.71
CA TRP A 371 -6.23 14.02 -20.20
C TRP A 371 -7.29 13.96 -21.30
N ASP A 372 -8.15 12.95 -21.22
CA ASP A 372 -9.34 12.76 -22.06
C ASP A 372 -10.47 12.37 -21.10
N VAL A 373 -11.18 13.40 -20.61
CA VAL A 373 -12.23 13.23 -19.60
C VAL A 373 -13.59 13.32 -20.28
N THR A 374 -14.40 12.30 -20.10
CA THR A 374 -15.79 12.31 -20.55
C THR A 374 -16.72 12.40 -19.36
N LEU A 375 -17.52 13.47 -19.28
CA LEU A 375 -18.51 13.60 -18.21
C LEU A 375 -19.69 12.64 -18.47
N VAL A 376 -19.98 11.79 -17.49
CA VAL A 376 -21.04 10.80 -17.54
C VAL A 376 -22.08 11.04 -16.45
N THR A 377 -23.32 10.67 -16.72
CA THR A 377 -24.35 10.63 -15.67
C THR A 377 -24.19 9.36 -14.83
N SER A 378 -24.50 9.45 -13.55
CA SER A 378 -24.63 8.24 -12.74
C SER A 378 -25.73 7.34 -13.29
N PRO A 379 -25.49 6.03 -13.39
CA PRO A 379 -26.57 5.07 -13.62
C PRO A 379 -27.60 5.11 -12.52
#